data_14788362a475431e45b9c4e158695870
#
_entry.id   14788362a475431e45b9c4e158695870
#
_cell.length_a   1.000
_cell.length_b   1.000
_cell.length_c   1.000
_cell.angle_alpha   90.00
_cell.angle_beta   90.00
_cell.angle_gamma   90.00
#
_symmetry.space_group_name_H-M   'P 1'
#
loop_
_entity.id
_entity.type
_entity.pdbx_description
1 polymer ?
#
loop_
_entity_poly.entity_id
_entity_poly.type
_entity_poly.pdbx_seq_one_letter_code
_entity_poly.pdbx_strand_id
1 'polypeptide(L)'
;MRRGEILNIRKCHIDFTLQTLLIPLTKADTPRTIPLSSRAVVSLREQIGISGNIAPIREAPLFSLLPDSLSQAFRRLCRRLDIQNLRFHDLRHEATSRLFEKGLNPVEVAIITGHKDTKMLMRYTHLRAEDLMGRLG
;
A
#
# COMPACT_ATOMS: atom_id res chain seq x y z
N MET A 1 -1.58 -0.27 1.83
CA MET A 1 -1.64 1.09 2.44
C MET A 1 -3.04 1.67 2.30
N ARG A 2 -3.46 2.57 3.22
CA ARG A 2 -4.69 3.35 3.09
C ARG A 2 -4.46 4.57 2.19
N ARG A 3 -5.53 5.12 1.59
CA ARG A 3 -5.46 6.30 0.72
C ARG A 3 -4.69 7.47 1.37
N GLY A 4 -5.03 7.79 2.61
CA GLY A 4 -4.37 8.88 3.35
C GLY A 4 -2.89 8.63 3.62
N GLU A 5 -2.50 7.39 3.86
CA GLU A 5 -1.08 7.02 4.03
C GLU A 5 -0.29 7.26 2.74
N ILE A 6 -0.87 6.91 1.59
CA ILE A 6 -0.23 7.12 0.28
C ILE A 6 -0.04 8.62 0.01
N LEU A 7 -1.08 9.43 0.24
CA LEU A 7 -1.03 10.87 -0.01
C LEU A 7 -0.11 11.61 0.96
N ASN A 8 0.19 11.03 2.12
CA ASN A 8 1.11 11.61 3.11
C ASN A 8 2.55 11.10 2.98
N ILE A 9 2.88 10.34 1.94
CA ILE A 9 4.27 9.93 1.69
C ILE A 9 5.11 11.18 1.44
N ARG A 10 6.26 11.27 2.13
CA ARG A 10 7.27 12.32 1.96
C ARG A 10 8.58 11.68 1.52
N LYS A 11 9.45 12.43 0.86
CA LYS A 11 10.76 11.94 0.43
C LYS A 11 11.61 11.43 1.61
N CYS A 12 11.54 12.09 2.76
CA CYS A 12 12.26 11.70 3.98
C CYS A 12 11.79 10.36 4.59
N HIS A 13 10.62 9.86 4.20
CA HIS A 13 10.10 8.58 4.67
C HIS A 13 10.62 7.38 3.87
N ILE A 14 11.32 7.61 2.75
CA ILE A 14 11.73 6.56 1.82
C ILE A 14 13.21 6.28 1.99
N ASP A 15 13.56 5.04 2.29
CA ASP A 15 14.92 4.52 2.20
C ASP A 15 15.04 3.66 0.94
N PHE A 16 15.73 4.18 -0.07
CA PHE A 16 15.95 3.47 -1.32
C PHE A 16 17.04 2.41 -1.24
N THR A 17 17.92 2.49 -0.25
CA THR A 17 19.00 1.51 -0.02
C THR A 17 18.42 0.26 0.61
N LEU A 18 17.62 0.44 1.66
CA LEU A 18 16.92 -0.66 2.34
C LEU A 18 15.62 -1.05 1.65
N GLN A 19 15.18 -0.31 0.63
CA GLN A 19 13.89 -0.47 -0.05
C GLN A 19 12.72 -0.50 0.94
N THR A 20 12.68 0.48 1.84
CA THR A 20 11.65 0.60 2.86
C THR A 20 10.95 1.95 2.83
N LEU A 21 9.73 1.98 3.35
CA LEU A 21 8.93 3.18 3.53
C LEU A 21 8.43 3.26 4.97
N LEU A 22 8.79 4.32 5.66
CA LEU A 22 8.22 4.66 6.97
C LEU A 22 6.82 5.26 6.78
N ILE A 23 5.84 4.67 7.42
CA ILE A 23 4.51 5.24 7.58
C ILE A 23 4.43 5.82 8.99
N PRO A 24 4.46 7.15 9.12
CA PRO A 24 4.49 7.79 10.42
C PRO A 24 3.17 7.62 11.18
N LEU A 25 3.19 8.00 12.45
CA LEU A 25 2.01 7.98 13.30
C LEU A 25 0.88 8.79 12.66
N THR A 26 -0.27 8.16 12.52
CA THR A 26 -1.54 8.84 12.22
C THR A 26 -2.45 8.76 13.45
N LYS A 27 -3.47 9.61 13.52
CA LYS A 27 -4.42 9.65 14.67
C LYS A 27 -5.00 8.28 15.05
N ALA A 28 -4.95 7.31 14.16
CA ALA A 28 -5.56 5.99 14.34
C ALA A 28 -4.56 4.82 14.36
N ASP A 29 -3.27 5.03 14.06
CA ASP A 29 -2.31 3.95 13.86
C ASP A 29 -0.93 4.23 14.46
N THR A 30 -0.24 3.15 14.85
CA THR A 30 1.18 3.19 15.24
C THR A 30 2.07 3.36 14.00
N PRO A 31 3.25 4.02 14.14
CA PRO A 31 4.24 4.07 13.06
C PRO A 31 4.65 2.66 12.66
N ARG A 32 4.89 2.46 11.37
CA ARG A 32 5.40 1.19 10.87
C ARG A 32 6.27 1.40 9.65
N THR A 33 7.25 0.54 9.47
CA THR A 33 8.08 0.47 8.26
C THR A 33 7.63 -0.71 7.41
N ILE A 34 7.40 -0.46 6.13
CA ILE A 34 6.97 -1.49 5.18
C ILE A 34 8.01 -1.66 4.07
N PRO A 35 8.17 -2.88 3.53
CA PRO A 35 9.04 -3.11 2.38
C PRO A 35 8.41 -2.53 1.10
N LEU A 36 9.28 -2.07 0.19
CA LEU A 36 8.91 -1.58 -1.13
C LEU A 36 9.25 -2.64 -2.19
N SER A 37 8.29 -2.97 -3.03
CA SER A 37 8.57 -3.77 -4.22
C SER A 37 9.41 -2.96 -5.23
N SER A 38 10.12 -3.65 -6.14
CA SER A 38 10.92 -2.98 -7.18
C SER A 38 10.06 -2.02 -8.02
N ARG A 39 8.81 -2.38 -8.34
CA ARG A 39 7.88 -1.48 -9.04
C ARG A 39 7.56 -0.23 -8.24
N ALA A 40 7.34 -0.36 -6.93
CA ALA A 40 7.08 0.78 -6.06
C ALA A 40 8.30 1.71 -5.98
N VAL A 41 9.50 1.15 -5.91
CA VAL A 41 10.77 1.92 -5.93
C VAL A 41 10.88 2.73 -7.21
N VAL A 42 10.64 2.12 -8.39
CA VAL A 42 10.67 2.82 -9.69
C VAL A 42 9.65 3.96 -9.71
N SER A 43 8.39 3.69 -9.39
CA SER A 43 7.33 4.70 -9.39
C SER A 43 7.60 5.86 -8.41
N LEU A 44 8.17 5.57 -7.24
CA LEU A 44 8.54 6.62 -6.29
C LEU A 44 9.72 7.46 -6.77
N ARG A 45 10.71 6.87 -7.44
CA ARG A 45 11.83 7.60 -8.05
C ARG A 45 11.36 8.51 -9.18
N GLU A 46 10.49 8.02 -10.05
CA GLU A 46 9.87 8.82 -11.13
C GLU A 46 9.10 10.00 -10.55
N GLN A 47 8.27 9.77 -9.53
CA GLN A 47 7.50 10.83 -8.89
C GLN A 47 8.40 11.88 -8.23
N ILE A 48 9.50 11.47 -7.59
CA ILE A 48 10.48 12.39 -7.02
C ILE A 48 11.17 13.20 -8.12
N GLY A 49 11.49 12.59 -9.26
CA GLY A 49 12.06 13.27 -10.42
C GLY A 49 11.13 14.36 -10.97
N ILE A 50 9.85 14.07 -11.08
CA ILE A 50 8.83 15.04 -11.49
C ILE A 50 8.69 16.19 -10.47
N SER A 51 8.70 15.87 -9.17
CA SER A 51 8.54 16.83 -8.07
C SER A 51 9.82 17.61 -7.78
N GLY A 52 10.98 17.07 -8.12
CA GLY A 52 12.31 17.60 -7.75
C GLY A 52 12.66 18.94 -8.42
N ASN A 53 11.93 19.36 -9.46
CA ASN A 53 12.06 20.68 -10.11
C ASN A 53 11.28 21.79 -9.38
N ILE A 54 10.52 21.47 -8.35
CA ILE A 54 9.69 22.41 -7.59
C ILE A 54 10.11 22.35 -6.11
N ALA A 55 11.29 22.93 -5.81
CA ALA A 55 11.87 23.19 -4.49
C ALA A 55 12.13 21.96 -3.55
N PRO A 56 13.26 21.96 -2.82
CA PRO A 56 13.70 20.82 -1.99
C PRO A 56 13.07 20.86 -0.59
N ILE A 57 11.76 20.83 -0.49
CA ILE A 57 11.14 20.71 0.83
C ILE A 57 11.07 19.20 1.14
N ARG A 58 12.07 18.70 1.86
CA ARG A 58 12.12 17.30 2.36
C ARG A 58 10.85 16.88 3.09
N GLU A 59 10.09 17.84 3.60
CA GLU A 59 8.91 17.63 4.43
C GLU A 59 7.58 17.73 3.67
N ALA A 60 7.57 18.19 2.42
CA ALA A 60 6.35 18.24 1.64
C ALA A 60 5.85 16.84 1.23
N PRO A 61 4.53 16.61 1.17
CA PRO A 61 3.98 15.39 0.61
C PRO A 61 4.45 15.21 -0.85
N LEU A 62 4.77 13.95 -1.19
CA LEU A 62 5.22 13.61 -2.56
C LEU A 62 4.10 13.79 -3.59
N PHE A 63 2.86 13.64 -3.17
CA PHE A 63 1.67 13.76 -4.01
C PHE A 63 0.86 15.00 -3.60
N SER A 64 0.81 16.01 -4.45
CA SER A 64 0.02 17.24 -4.24
C SER A 64 -1.46 17.03 -4.60
N LEU A 65 -2.09 16.01 -4.02
CA LEU A 65 -3.47 15.64 -4.30
C LEU A 65 -4.31 15.60 -3.02
N LEU A 66 -5.51 16.12 -3.11
CA LEU A 66 -6.50 15.93 -2.04
C LEU A 66 -7.13 14.54 -2.12
N PRO A 67 -7.51 13.93 -0.98
CA PRO A 67 -8.13 12.61 -0.94
C PRO A 67 -9.35 12.47 -1.85
N ASP A 68 -10.21 13.48 -1.88
CA ASP A 68 -11.42 13.45 -2.72
C ASP A 68 -11.12 13.62 -4.20
N SER A 69 -10.13 14.46 -4.54
CA SER A 69 -9.66 14.60 -5.92
C SER A 69 -9.12 13.27 -6.48
N LEU A 70 -8.33 12.54 -5.68
CA LEU A 70 -7.85 11.21 -6.07
C LEU A 70 -9.02 10.24 -6.29
N SER A 71 -9.98 10.19 -5.38
CA SER A 71 -11.14 9.30 -5.52
C SER A 71 -12.00 9.64 -6.73
N GLN A 72 -12.19 10.92 -7.01
CA GLN A 72 -12.91 11.37 -8.19
C GLN A 72 -12.16 11.05 -9.50
N ALA A 73 -10.84 11.25 -9.51
CA ALA A 73 -10.01 10.91 -10.67
C ALA A 73 -10.05 9.41 -10.96
N PHE A 74 -9.94 8.57 -9.92
CA PHE A 74 -10.04 7.13 -10.04
C PHE A 74 -11.42 6.70 -10.57
N ARG A 75 -12.50 7.29 -10.04
CA ARG A 75 -13.86 7.00 -10.52
C ARG A 75 -14.05 7.39 -11.98
N ARG A 76 -13.51 8.56 -12.41
CA ARG A 76 -13.57 8.98 -13.82
C ARG A 76 -12.80 8.00 -14.72
N LEU A 77 -11.61 7.52 -14.27
CA LEU A 77 -10.84 6.53 -15.00
C LEU A 77 -11.62 5.21 -15.16
N CYS A 78 -12.18 4.67 -14.07
CA CYS A 78 -13.00 3.47 -14.13
C CYS A 78 -14.17 3.61 -15.10
N ARG A 79 -14.87 4.76 -15.06
CA ARG A 79 -15.98 5.03 -15.98
C ARG A 79 -15.54 5.07 -17.44
N ARG A 80 -14.38 5.67 -17.73
CA ARG A 80 -13.83 5.71 -19.09
C ARG A 80 -13.43 4.33 -19.63
N LEU A 81 -13.10 3.41 -18.74
CA LEU A 81 -12.70 2.04 -19.07
C LEU A 81 -13.85 1.03 -18.90
N ASP A 82 -15.08 1.53 -18.69
CA ASP A 82 -16.27 0.71 -18.43
C ASP A 82 -16.10 -0.29 -17.26
N ILE A 83 -15.27 0.08 -16.28
CA ILE A 83 -15.07 -0.72 -15.06
C ILE A 83 -16.14 -0.27 -14.04
N GLN A 84 -17.05 -1.18 -13.72
CA GLN A 84 -18.13 -0.91 -12.78
C GLN A 84 -17.77 -1.39 -11.37
N ASN A 85 -18.36 -0.72 -10.35
CA ASN A 85 -18.29 -1.12 -8.95
C ASN A 85 -16.87 -1.22 -8.33
N LEU A 86 -15.86 -0.59 -8.94
CA LEU A 86 -14.50 -0.55 -8.40
C LEU A 86 -14.23 0.79 -7.70
N ARG A 87 -13.83 0.73 -6.43
CA ARG A 87 -13.42 1.87 -5.61
C ARG A 87 -11.92 1.88 -5.42
N PHE A 88 -11.34 3.05 -5.18
CA PHE A 88 -9.90 3.16 -4.88
C PHE A 88 -9.47 2.28 -3.70
N HIS A 89 -10.33 2.14 -2.69
CA HIS A 89 -10.05 1.29 -1.52
C HIS A 89 -9.98 -0.20 -1.86
N ASP A 90 -10.67 -0.65 -2.89
CA ASP A 90 -10.69 -2.06 -3.30
C ASP A 90 -9.32 -2.51 -3.82
N LEU A 91 -8.48 -1.57 -4.31
CA LEU A 91 -7.08 -1.84 -4.65
C LEU A 91 -6.27 -2.32 -3.43
N ARG A 92 -6.62 -1.87 -2.22
CA ARG A 92 -6.00 -2.36 -1.00
C ARG A 92 -6.41 -3.81 -0.70
N HIS A 93 -7.67 -4.16 -0.94
CA HIS A 93 -8.15 -5.54 -0.79
C HIS A 93 -7.43 -6.45 -1.77
N GLU A 94 -7.36 -6.05 -3.03
CA GLU A 94 -6.63 -6.79 -4.07
C GLU A 94 -5.15 -6.97 -3.72
N ALA A 95 -4.48 -5.91 -3.30
CA ALA A 95 -3.08 -6.00 -2.86
C ALA A 95 -2.90 -6.96 -1.67
N THR A 96 -3.85 -6.97 -0.73
CA THR A 96 -3.83 -7.91 0.41
C THR A 96 -3.97 -9.36 -0.04
N SER A 97 -4.91 -9.65 -0.95
CA SER A 97 -5.09 -10.99 -1.53
C SER A 97 -3.81 -11.48 -2.22
N ARG A 98 -3.18 -10.61 -3.02
CA ARG A 98 -1.93 -10.95 -3.72
C ARG A 98 -0.74 -11.22 -2.79
N LEU A 99 -0.72 -10.63 -1.60
CA LEU A 99 0.31 -10.96 -0.61
C LEU A 99 0.14 -12.39 -0.09
N PHE A 100 -1.11 -12.83 0.16
CA PHE A 100 -1.40 -14.21 0.52
C PHE A 100 -1.09 -15.19 -0.61
N GLU A 101 -1.44 -14.87 -1.85
CA GLU A 101 -1.11 -15.66 -3.04
C GLU A 101 0.41 -15.85 -3.21
N LYS A 102 1.21 -14.89 -2.75
CA LYS A 102 2.68 -14.99 -2.68
C LYS A 102 3.19 -15.82 -1.50
N GLY A 103 2.31 -16.39 -0.70
CA GLY A 103 2.64 -17.26 0.42
C GLY A 103 3.00 -16.52 1.73
N LEU A 104 2.76 -15.20 1.82
CA LEU A 104 2.98 -14.48 3.07
C LEU A 104 1.95 -14.92 4.12
N ASN A 105 2.41 -15.09 5.36
CA ASN A 105 1.53 -15.44 6.46
C ASN A 105 0.72 -14.20 6.96
N PRO A 106 -0.36 -14.40 7.73
CA PRO A 106 -1.20 -13.30 8.20
C PRO A 106 -0.47 -12.21 9.00
N VAL A 107 0.59 -12.57 9.73
CA VAL A 107 1.37 -11.61 10.51
C VAL A 107 2.19 -10.70 9.59
N GLU A 108 2.88 -11.28 8.59
CA GLU A 108 3.62 -10.55 7.58
C GLU A 108 2.70 -9.61 6.78
N VAL A 109 1.54 -10.10 6.38
CA VAL A 109 0.53 -9.30 5.68
C VAL A 109 0.02 -8.17 6.58
N ALA A 110 -0.20 -8.42 7.88
CA ALA A 110 -0.63 -7.39 8.83
C ALA A 110 0.41 -6.26 8.95
N ILE A 111 1.69 -6.59 9.03
CA ILE A 111 2.79 -5.60 9.07
C ILE A 111 2.77 -4.72 7.83
N ILE A 112 2.68 -5.31 6.64
CA ILE A 112 2.71 -4.56 5.37
C ILE A 112 1.46 -3.71 5.20
N THR A 113 0.29 -4.27 5.51
CA THR A 113 -1.00 -3.61 5.27
C THR A 113 -1.41 -2.68 6.40
N GLY A 114 -0.93 -2.91 7.63
CA GLY A 114 -1.30 -2.18 8.83
C GLY A 114 -2.69 -2.57 9.35
N HIS A 115 -3.05 -3.83 9.27
CA HIS A 115 -4.22 -4.35 9.97
C HIS A 115 -3.87 -4.60 11.43
N LYS A 116 -4.61 -4.00 12.34
CA LYS A 116 -4.43 -4.18 13.80
C LYS A 116 -4.97 -5.52 14.29
N ASP A 117 -6.04 -5.98 13.67
CA ASP A 117 -6.69 -7.24 13.98
C ASP A 117 -6.45 -8.22 12.82
N THR A 118 -5.72 -9.30 13.11
CA THR A 118 -5.45 -10.36 12.15
C THR A 118 -6.73 -11.13 11.76
N LYS A 119 -7.77 -11.10 12.60
CA LYS A 119 -9.09 -11.68 12.25
C LYS A 119 -9.65 -11.09 10.96
N MET A 120 -9.39 -9.80 10.69
CA MET A 120 -9.80 -9.16 9.43
C MET A 120 -9.08 -9.76 8.21
N LEU A 121 -7.93 -10.39 8.41
CA LEU A 121 -7.14 -11.02 7.36
C LEU A 121 -7.56 -12.47 7.10
N MET A 122 -8.25 -13.11 8.03
CA MET A 122 -8.70 -14.49 7.87
C MET A 122 -9.62 -14.70 6.67
N ARG A 123 -10.33 -13.67 6.25
CA ARG A 123 -11.16 -13.70 5.01
C ARG A 123 -10.36 -13.92 3.72
N TYR A 124 -9.06 -13.68 3.76
CA TYR A 124 -8.15 -13.86 2.61
C TYR A 124 -7.35 -15.15 2.69
N THR A 125 -7.42 -15.87 3.82
CA THR A 125 -6.73 -17.13 3.99
C THR A 125 -7.68 -18.25 3.58
N HIS A 126 -7.50 -18.79 2.40
CA HIS A 126 -8.22 -19.96 1.93
C HIS A 126 -7.47 -21.27 2.23
N LEU A 127 -6.67 -21.27 3.31
CA LEU A 127 -5.92 -22.45 3.74
C LEU A 127 -6.87 -23.59 4.11
N ARG A 128 -6.75 -24.70 3.40
CA ARG A 128 -7.43 -25.95 3.72
C ARG A 128 -6.47 -26.84 4.51
N ALA A 129 -7.02 -27.78 5.27
CA ALA A 129 -6.20 -28.74 6.00
C ALA A 129 -5.26 -29.52 5.07
N GLU A 130 -5.71 -29.80 3.84
CA GLU A 130 -4.93 -30.46 2.81
C GLU A 130 -3.67 -29.69 2.41
N ASP A 131 -3.74 -28.34 2.39
CA ASP A 131 -2.61 -27.46 2.04
C ASP A 131 -1.51 -27.48 3.12
N LEU A 132 -1.85 -27.95 4.32
CA LEU A 132 -0.94 -28.00 5.47
C LEU A 132 -0.26 -29.36 5.62
N MET A 133 -0.79 -30.42 5.01
CA MET A 133 -0.26 -31.78 5.16
C MET A 133 1.22 -31.88 4.79
N GLY A 134 1.64 -31.28 3.69
CA GLY A 134 3.04 -31.29 3.25
C GLY A 134 3.99 -30.45 4.13
N ARG A 135 3.45 -29.70 5.10
CA ARG A 135 4.24 -28.88 6.05
C ARG A 135 4.39 -29.55 7.42
N LEU A 136 3.63 -30.60 7.66
CA LEU A 136 3.65 -31.34 8.93
C LEU A 136 4.61 -32.53 8.90
N GLY A 137 5.27 -32.82 7.80
CA GLY A 137 6.25 -33.89 7.63
C GLY A 137 5.68 -35.12 6.97
#